data_62ff8b3500bf13c68ece21e1d6de2c69
#
_entry.id   62ff8b3500bf13c68ece21e1d6de2c69
#
_cell.length_a   1.000
_cell.length_b   1.000
_cell.length_c   1.000
_cell.angle_alpha   90.00
_cell.angle_beta   90.00
_cell.angle_gamma   90.00
#
_symmetry.space_group_name_H-M   'P 1'
#
loop_
_entity.id
_entity.type
_entity.pdbx_description
1 polymer ?
#
loop_
_entity_poly.entity_id
_entity_poly.type
_entity_poly.pdbx_seq_one_letter_code
_entity_poly.pdbx_strand_id
1 'polypeptide(L)'
;IGIADDAPPLTGPHPGDLVVVLGGRTGRDGLRGATFSSATMDATTGDVAGASVQIGDPIVEKLLIDVLREASGLFTAITDCGAGGVSSAIGEMAEGVGADVDLAGAPLKYPGLRPWEIWLSEAQERMVVAVAESAWVQLQQLCDRRGVEATALGVFTGDGILHVRYGDTTVLHLDTHFLHDGRPQRDMRAVLPSPDRDVAEPPPCADVVAALLALLSHPNIASKEAVIRRYDHEILGSTVVRPLIGPRRDGHADGVVIADPADTHGLAIGIGVNPWFGELDPQRMAHAVVDEAIRNVVAVGADPDRVALLDNFSWGDPRRPSTLGELVAAVSGCCEASVAHGAPFVSGKDSLNNEYLGADGARHSVPPTLVITAIAHVPDANAVVTPDLKHAGNVVVQVGATACEFGG
;
A
#
# COMPACT_ATOMS: atom_id res chain seq x y z
N ILE A 1 2.74 7.62 5.82
CA ILE A 1 1.97 7.77 7.07
C ILE A 1 2.55 8.96 7.81
N GLY A 2 1.68 9.84 8.31
CA GLY A 2 2.06 11.03 9.05
C GLY A 2 1.00 11.41 10.07
N ILE A 3 1.37 12.32 10.96
CA ILE A 3 0.47 12.95 11.93
C ILE A 3 0.31 14.41 11.49
N ALA A 4 -0.92 14.89 11.40
CA ALA A 4 -1.23 16.28 11.10
C ALA A 4 -2.07 16.86 12.24
N ASP A 5 -1.59 17.96 12.84
CA ASP A 5 -2.29 18.64 13.95
C ASP A 5 -3.52 19.41 13.45
N ASP A 6 -3.40 20.06 12.28
CA ASP A 6 -4.44 20.90 11.69
C ASP A 6 -4.46 20.70 10.15
N ALA A 7 -5.00 19.59 9.68
CA ALA A 7 -5.32 19.43 8.28
C ALA A 7 -6.73 19.98 8.02
N PRO A 8 -6.92 21.03 7.21
CA PRO A 8 -8.25 21.46 6.82
C PRO A 8 -8.95 20.29 6.10
N PRO A 9 -10.24 20.05 6.35
CA PRO A 9 -10.97 18.99 5.68
C PRO A 9 -10.95 19.26 4.17
N LEU A 10 -10.55 18.24 3.39
CA LEU A 10 -10.69 18.28 1.94
C LEU A 10 -12.18 18.20 1.60
N THR A 11 -12.65 19.12 0.78
CA THR A 11 -14.08 19.23 0.42
C THR A 11 -14.41 18.58 -0.92
N GLY A 12 -13.38 18.06 -1.62
CA GLY A 12 -13.47 17.59 -2.99
C GLY A 12 -13.29 18.73 -4.00
N PRO A 13 -13.10 18.40 -5.30
CA PRO A 13 -13.02 19.38 -6.35
C PRO A 13 -14.39 20.05 -6.57
N HIS A 14 -14.40 21.35 -6.84
CA HIS A 14 -15.59 22.10 -7.17
C HIS A 14 -15.57 22.54 -8.64
N PRO A 15 -16.73 22.74 -9.28
CA PRO A 15 -16.79 23.33 -10.60
C PRO A 15 -16.06 24.68 -10.64
N GLY A 16 -15.15 24.82 -11.60
CA GLY A 16 -14.28 26.01 -11.73
C GLY A 16 -12.91 25.88 -11.04
N ASP A 17 -12.68 24.88 -10.20
CA ASP A 17 -11.37 24.61 -9.67
C ASP A 17 -10.41 24.18 -10.81
N LEU A 18 -9.17 24.63 -10.76
CA LEU A 18 -8.13 24.23 -11.70
C LEU A 18 -7.66 22.80 -11.40
N VAL A 19 -7.44 22.01 -12.45
CA VAL A 19 -6.73 20.74 -12.40
C VAL A 19 -5.23 21.03 -12.49
N VAL A 20 -4.52 20.94 -11.38
CA VAL A 20 -3.09 21.30 -11.31
C VAL A 20 -2.25 20.05 -11.03
N VAL A 21 -1.24 19.81 -11.86
CA VAL A 21 -0.21 18.79 -11.63
C VAL A 21 1.01 19.46 -10.99
N LEU A 22 1.47 18.89 -9.89
CA LEU A 22 2.66 19.32 -9.15
C LEU A 22 3.77 18.27 -9.26
N GLY A 23 5.02 18.71 -9.35
CA GLY A 23 6.20 17.87 -9.20
C GLY A 23 6.87 17.45 -10.50
N GLY A 24 7.25 16.18 -10.62
CA GLY A 24 8.10 15.65 -11.68
C GLY A 24 7.49 15.71 -13.08
N ARG A 25 8.35 15.81 -14.09
CA ARG A 25 7.94 15.82 -15.50
C ARG A 25 7.53 14.43 -15.98
N THR A 26 6.62 14.42 -16.95
CA THR A 26 6.08 13.19 -17.54
C THR A 26 7.05 12.58 -18.57
N GLY A 27 7.33 11.31 -18.42
CA GLY A 27 8.09 10.47 -19.38
C GLY A 27 7.32 9.21 -19.73
N ARG A 28 8.01 8.20 -20.29
CA ARG A 28 7.43 6.86 -20.54
C ARG A 28 7.53 5.92 -19.34
N ASP A 29 7.71 6.48 -18.16
CA ASP A 29 7.88 5.75 -16.91
C ASP A 29 6.61 4.96 -16.60
N GLY A 30 6.76 3.70 -16.24
CA GLY A 30 5.68 2.84 -15.74
C GLY A 30 4.55 2.54 -16.72
N LEU A 31 4.68 2.89 -18.00
CA LEU A 31 3.64 2.60 -18.99
C LEU A 31 3.30 1.10 -18.99
N ARG A 32 2.04 0.78 -18.65
CA ARG A 32 1.51 -0.56 -18.40
C ARG A 32 2.04 -1.25 -17.14
N GLY A 33 2.70 -0.54 -16.22
CA GLY A 33 3.22 -1.11 -14.98
C GLY A 33 2.14 -1.80 -14.16
N ALA A 34 1.01 -1.14 -13.95
CA ALA A 34 -0.16 -1.73 -13.29
C ALA A 34 -0.72 -2.96 -14.03
N THR A 35 -0.66 -2.99 -15.36
CA THR A 35 -1.08 -4.15 -16.16
C THR A 35 -0.14 -5.34 -15.95
N PHE A 36 1.17 -5.11 -15.89
CA PHE A 36 2.15 -6.18 -15.64
C PHE A 36 2.01 -6.79 -14.25
N SER A 37 1.65 -6.01 -13.24
CA SER A 37 1.47 -6.51 -11.87
C SER A 37 0.36 -7.56 -11.75
N SER A 38 -0.60 -7.57 -12.68
CA SER A 38 -1.73 -8.51 -12.74
C SER A 38 -1.70 -9.44 -13.95
N ALA A 39 -0.61 -9.47 -14.71
CA ALA A 39 -0.43 -10.37 -15.84
C ALA A 39 0.28 -11.65 -15.42
N THR A 40 -0.01 -12.76 -16.11
CA THR A 40 0.76 -14.00 -15.95
C THR A 40 2.20 -13.74 -16.40
N MET A 41 3.17 -13.99 -15.54
CA MET A 41 4.59 -13.81 -15.83
C MET A 41 5.15 -15.05 -16.54
N ASP A 42 6.18 -14.85 -17.38
CA ASP A 42 6.95 -15.91 -18.03
C ASP A 42 8.45 -15.57 -18.07
N ALA A 43 9.25 -16.42 -18.67
CA ALA A 43 10.71 -16.22 -18.75
C ALA A 43 11.12 -14.94 -19.51
N THR A 44 10.26 -14.38 -20.35
CA THR A 44 10.52 -13.17 -21.14
C THR A 44 10.02 -11.90 -20.48
N THR A 45 9.24 -12.02 -19.42
CA THR A 45 8.62 -10.89 -18.71
C THR A 45 9.66 -9.88 -18.23
N GLY A 46 10.82 -10.34 -17.75
CA GLY A 46 11.91 -9.47 -17.31
C GLY A 46 12.46 -8.57 -18.43
N ASP A 47 12.58 -9.10 -19.65
CA ASP A 47 13.07 -8.35 -20.80
C ASP A 47 12.06 -7.30 -21.27
N VAL A 48 10.76 -7.62 -21.20
CA VAL A 48 9.67 -6.73 -21.64
C VAL A 48 9.33 -5.69 -20.57
N ALA A 49 9.25 -6.11 -19.32
CA ALA A 49 8.85 -5.26 -18.20
C ALA A 49 10.00 -4.44 -17.60
N GLY A 50 11.26 -4.79 -17.89
CA GLY A 50 12.43 -4.07 -17.37
C GLY A 50 12.45 -2.58 -17.74
N ALA A 51 11.86 -2.21 -18.86
CA ALA A 51 11.70 -0.80 -19.29
C ALA A 51 10.58 -0.06 -18.53
N SER A 52 9.73 -0.77 -17.79
CA SER A 52 8.64 -0.19 -17.00
C SER A 52 9.06 0.14 -15.56
N VAL A 53 10.33 -0.11 -15.22
CA VAL A 53 10.86 0.24 -13.89
C VAL A 53 10.82 1.76 -13.72
N GLN A 54 10.20 2.18 -12.64
CA GLN A 54 10.09 3.59 -12.25
C GLN A 54 11.24 3.93 -11.32
N ILE A 55 11.95 5.01 -11.62
CA ILE A 55 13.03 5.52 -10.77
C ILE A 55 12.65 6.93 -10.35
N GLY A 56 12.41 7.08 -9.04
CA GLY A 56 12.09 8.36 -8.43
C GLY A 56 13.31 9.26 -8.24
N ASP A 57 13.06 10.56 -8.09
CA ASP A 57 14.05 11.56 -7.71
C ASP A 57 13.78 12.01 -6.27
N PRO A 58 14.58 11.57 -5.27
CA PRO A 58 14.32 11.88 -3.87
C PRO A 58 14.39 13.38 -3.54
N ILE A 59 15.07 14.18 -4.37
CA ILE A 59 15.11 15.65 -4.19
C ILE A 59 13.76 16.24 -4.60
N VAL A 60 13.24 15.83 -5.76
CA VAL A 60 11.92 16.28 -6.24
C VAL A 60 10.83 15.87 -5.25
N GLU A 61 10.88 14.64 -4.75
CA GLU A 61 9.94 14.15 -3.74
C GLU A 61 9.97 15.00 -2.47
N LYS A 62 11.17 15.26 -1.94
CA LYS A 62 11.34 16.08 -0.72
C LYS A 62 10.79 17.50 -0.91
N LEU A 63 11.09 18.14 -2.05
CA LEU A 63 10.60 19.47 -2.35
C LEU A 63 9.08 19.50 -2.50
N LEU A 64 8.50 18.48 -3.13
CA LEU A 64 7.05 18.33 -3.26
C LEU A 64 6.36 18.16 -1.91
N ILE A 65 6.91 17.32 -1.02
CA ILE A 65 6.41 17.15 0.36
C ILE A 65 6.41 18.51 1.09
N ASP A 66 7.49 19.30 0.99
CA ASP A 66 7.58 20.60 1.64
C ASP A 66 6.54 21.58 1.09
N VAL A 67 6.32 21.58 -0.24
CA VAL A 67 5.26 22.41 -0.86
C VAL A 67 3.89 22.00 -0.33
N LEU A 68 3.57 20.71 -0.31
CA LEU A 68 2.25 20.23 0.13
C LEU A 68 1.96 20.57 1.59
N ARG A 69 2.97 20.52 2.45
CA ARG A 69 2.84 20.93 3.85
C ARG A 69 2.56 22.43 4.00
N GLU A 70 3.22 23.28 3.21
CA GLU A 70 3.02 24.74 3.23
C GLU A 70 1.76 25.17 2.49
N ALA A 71 1.29 24.39 1.51
CA ALA A 71 0.12 24.66 0.69
C ALA A 71 -1.20 24.27 1.38
N SER A 72 -1.17 23.86 2.64
CA SER A 72 -2.39 23.52 3.41
C SER A 72 -3.41 24.68 3.30
N GLY A 73 -4.63 24.32 2.84
CA GLY A 73 -5.71 25.29 2.59
C GLY A 73 -5.67 26.03 1.24
N LEU A 74 -4.69 25.76 0.36
CA LEU A 74 -4.66 26.29 -1.01
C LEU A 74 -5.29 25.39 -2.07
N PHE A 75 -5.64 24.15 -1.70
CA PHE A 75 -6.31 23.19 -2.58
C PHE A 75 -7.51 22.56 -1.87
N THR A 76 -8.51 22.18 -2.65
CA THR A 76 -9.76 21.58 -2.17
C THR A 76 -9.75 20.06 -2.22
N ALA A 77 -8.91 19.49 -3.08
CA ALA A 77 -8.67 18.05 -3.19
C ALA A 77 -7.24 17.77 -3.62
N ILE A 78 -6.75 16.59 -3.30
CA ILE A 78 -5.41 16.11 -3.66
C ILE A 78 -5.43 14.59 -3.83
N THR A 79 -4.69 14.11 -4.83
CA THR A 79 -4.40 12.69 -5.00
C THR A 79 -3.02 12.48 -5.65
N ASP A 80 -2.44 11.30 -5.49
CA ASP A 80 -1.18 10.94 -6.13
C ASP A 80 -1.37 10.49 -7.59
N CYS A 81 -0.29 10.54 -8.36
CA CYS A 81 -0.24 9.97 -9.70
C CYS A 81 0.41 8.58 -9.66
N GLY A 82 -0.20 7.64 -8.95
CA GLY A 82 0.25 6.26 -8.84
C GLY A 82 -0.02 5.44 -10.12
N ALA A 83 -0.59 4.26 -9.96
CA ALA A 83 -0.97 3.37 -11.06
C ALA A 83 -1.93 4.08 -12.04
N GLY A 84 -1.58 4.07 -13.33
CA GLY A 84 -2.32 4.80 -14.37
C GLY A 84 -2.03 6.30 -14.45
N GLY A 85 -1.16 6.82 -13.59
CA GLY A 85 -0.67 8.20 -13.64
C GLY A 85 -1.77 9.25 -13.51
N VAL A 86 -1.71 10.29 -14.34
CA VAL A 86 -2.72 11.36 -14.30
C VAL A 86 -4.11 10.90 -14.71
N SER A 87 -4.24 9.76 -15.39
CA SER A 87 -5.54 9.21 -15.79
C SER A 87 -6.35 8.75 -14.57
N SER A 88 -5.71 8.06 -13.64
CA SER A 88 -6.33 7.65 -12.38
C SER A 88 -6.57 8.87 -11.50
N ALA A 89 -5.54 9.69 -11.30
CA ALA A 89 -5.62 10.85 -10.42
C ALA A 89 -6.76 11.82 -10.82
N ILE A 90 -6.83 12.21 -12.09
CA ILE A 90 -7.87 13.11 -12.57
C ILE A 90 -9.21 12.39 -12.69
N GLY A 91 -9.20 11.12 -13.13
CA GLY A 91 -10.42 10.32 -13.26
C GLY A 91 -11.15 10.13 -11.94
N GLU A 92 -10.42 9.82 -10.87
CA GLU A 92 -10.97 9.68 -9.52
C GLU A 92 -11.48 11.02 -8.97
N MET A 93 -10.70 12.10 -9.10
CA MET A 93 -11.13 13.42 -8.63
C MET A 93 -12.31 13.98 -9.42
N ALA A 94 -12.45 13.61 -10.71
CA ALA A 94 -13.54 14.08 -11.57
C ALA A 94 -14.85 13.29 -11.38
N GLU A 95 -14.88 12.28 -10.50
CA GLU A 95 -16.10 11.49 -10.26
C GLU A 95 -17.26 12.39 -9.89
N GLY A 96 -18.37 12.30 -10.66
CA GLY A 96 -19.56 13.09 -10.47
C GLY A 96 -19.44 14.60 -10.81
N VAL A 97 -18.21 15.14 -10.91
CA VAL A 97 -17.96 16.55 -11.20
C VAL A 97 -17.63 16.76 -12.68
N GLY A 98 -16.79 15.91 -13.26
CA GLY A 98 -16.26 16.10 -14.61
C GLY A 98 -15.04 17.03 -14.66
N ALA A 99 -14.28 16.95 -15.76
CA ALA A 99 -13.11 17.80 -15.99
C ALA A 99 -12.84 18.00 -17.48
N ASP A 100 -12.35 19.18 -17.87
CA ASP A 100 -11.78 19.47 -19.19
C ASP A 100 -10.27 19.69 -19.04
N VAL A 101 -9.47 18.85 -19.68
CA VAL A 101 -8.02 18.76 -19.52
C VAL A 101 -7.32 18.84 -20.88
N ASP A 102 -6.28 19.67 -20.99
CA ASP A 102 -5.42 19.74 -22.18
C ASP A 102 -4.02 19.19 -21.88
N LEU A 103 -3.72 18.01 -22.40
CA LEU A 103 -2.42 17.35 -22.23
C LEU A 103 -1.27 18.05 -22.97
N ALA A 104 -1.55 18.95 -23.90
CA ALA A 104 -0.50 19.69 -24.61
C ALA A 104 0.29 20.62 -23.66
N GLY A 105 -0.33 21.02 -22.55
CA GLY A 105 0.31 21.80 -21.49
C GLY A 105 1.16 20.97 -20.49
N ALA A 106 1.13 19.65 -20.56
CA ALA A 106 1.83 18.81 -19.59
C ALA A 106 3.36 18.96 -19.70
N PRO A 107 4.09 19.14 -18.58
CA PRO A 107 5.54 19.21 -18.60
C PRO A 107 6.14 17.83 -18.92
N LEU A 108 6.95 17.75 -19.96
CA LEU A 108 7.55 16.51 -20.45
C LEU A 108 9.05 16.43 -20.14
N LYS A 109 9.55 15.23 -19.83
CA LYS A 109 10.98 14.93 -19.72
C LYS A 109 11.69 15.08 -21.05
N TYR A 110 11.00 14.74 -22.16
CA TYR A 110 11.50 14.83 -23.54
C TYR A 110 10.32 14.89 -24.53
N PRO A 111 10.52 15.44 -25.74
CA PRO A 111 9.46 15.55 -26.74
C PRO A 111 9.12 14.18 -27.36
N GLY A 112 7.96 14.11 -28.00
CA GLY A 112 7.53 12.96 -28.82
C GLY A 112 6.71 11.91 -28.07
N LEU A 113 6.20 12.23 -26.88
CA LEU A 113 5.19 11.41 -26.22
C LEU A 113 3.84 11.57 -26.94
N ARG A 114 3.13 10.46 -27.11
CA ARG A 114 1.76 10.45 -27.61
C ARG A 114 0.80 10.83 -26.47
N PRO A 115 -0.41 11.34 -26.77
CA PRO A 115 -1.37 11.73 -25.74
C PRO A 115 -1.65 10.62 -24.72
N TRP A 116 -1.81 9.36 -25.16
CA TRP A 116 -2.06 8.24 -24.24
C TRP A 116 -0.82 7.90 -23.39
N GLU A 117 0.41 8.15 -23.86
CA GLU A 117 1.63 7.96 -23.06
C GLU A 117 1.70 9.02 -21.97
N ILE A 118 1.29 10.27 -22.25
CA ILE A 118 1.20 11.34 -21.26
C ILE A 118 0.13 11.02 -20.21
N TRP A 119 -1.05 10.56 -20.68
CA TRP A 119 -2.21 10.28 -19.85
C TRP A 119 -2.01 9.12 -18.89
N LEU A 120 -1.31 8.05 -19.34
CA LEU A 120 -1.11 6.79 -18.59
C LEU A 120 0.28 6.67 -17.95
N SER A 121 1.16 7.66 -18.11
CA SER A 121 2.50 7.62 -17.53
C SER A 121 2.43 7.57 -16.01
N GLU A 122 3.18 6.67 -15.41
CA GLU A 122 3.36 6.53 -13.97
C GLU A 122 4.66 7.19 -13.49
N ALA A 123 5.09 8.30 -14.16
CA ALA A 123 6.26 9.05 -13.73
C ALA A 123 6.12 9.45 -12.27
N GLN A 124 7.19 9.25 -11.51
CA GLN A 124 7.19 9.41 -10.05
C GLN A 124 7.17 10.89 -9.61
N GLU A 125 6.94 11.12 -8.32
CA GLU A 125 6.94 12.41 -7.62
C GLU A 125 5.97 13.42 -8.25
N ARG A 126 4.75 12.99 -8.56
CA ARG A 126 3.67 13.85 -9.06
C ARG A 126 2.43 13.73 -8.21
N MET A 127 1.78 14.87 -7.99
CA MET A 127 0.47 14.95 -7.36
C MET A 127 -0.47 15.76 -8.24
N VAL A 128 -1.76 15.43 -8.20
CA VAL A 128 -2.82 16.28 -8.76
C VAL A 128 -3.56 16.95 -7.62
N VAL A 129 -3.77 18.24 -7.74
CA VAL A 129 -4.57 19.03 -6.79
C VAL A 129 -5.67 19.80 -7.50
N ALA A 130 -6.82 19.94 -6.85
CA ALA A 130 -7.87 20.85 -7.27
C ALA A 130 -7.67 22.19 -6.57
N VAL A 131 -7.57 23.28 -7.34
CA VAL A 131 -7.20 24.60 -6.82
C VAL A 131 -8.21 25.64 -7.27
N ALA A 132 -8.83 26.33 -6.32
CA ALA A 132 -9.67 27.48 -6.66
C ALA A 132 -8.86 28.52 -7.44
N GLU A 133 -9.45 29.12 -8.49
CA GLU A 133 -8.75 30.11 -9.33
C GLU A 133 -8.13 31.25 -8.49
N SER A 134 -8.81 31.66 -7.42
CA SER A 134 -8.33 32.69 -6.49
C SER A 134 -7.06 32.30 -5.71
N ALA A 135 -6.81 31.00 -5.50
CA ALA A 135 -5.65 30.48 -4.77
C ALA A 135 -4.47 30.14 -5.70
N TRP A 136 -4.70 30.08 -7.01
CA TRP A 136 -3.70 29.61 -7.98
C TRP A 136 -2.40 30.40 -7.94
N VAL A 137 -2.49 31.72 -7.95
CA VAL A 137 -1.28 32.58 -7.95
C VAL A 137 -0.44 32.36 -6.70
N GLN A 138 -1.07 32.17 -5.55
CA GLN A 138 -0.36 31.91 -4.29
C GLN A 138 0.33 30.56 -4.29
N LEU A 139 -0.36 29.51 -4.77
CA LEU A 139 0.23 28.17 -4.90
C LEU A 139 1.41 28.18 -5.89
N GLN A 140 1.26 28.81 -7.05
CA GLN A 140 2.32 28.91 -8.04
C GLN A 140 3.57 29.59 -7.46
N GLN A 141 3.40 30.74 -6.76
CA GLN A 141 4.51 31.43 -6.10
C GLN A 141 5.19 30.56 -5.02
N LEU A 142 4.44 29.73 -4.30
CA LEU A 142 5.00 28.80 -3.34
C LEU A 142 5.85 27.75 -4.06
N CYS A 143 5.31 27.13 -5.10
CA CYS A 143 6.02 26.15 -5.92
C CYS A 143 7.30 26.72 -6.52
N ASP A 144 7.25 27.92 -7.09
CA ASP A 144 8.42 28.60 -7.67
C ASP A 144 9.53 28.84 -6.62
N ARG A 145 9.14 29.28 -5.40
CA ARG A 145 10.11 29.47 -4.30
C ARG A 145 10.78 28.19 -3.85
N ARG A 146 10.07 27.05 -3.97
CA ARG A 146 10.56 25.72 -3.57
C ARG A 146 11.19 24.95 -4.72
N GLY A 147 11.13 25.44 -5.95
CA GLY A 147 11.66 24.76 -7.13
C GLY A 147 10.83 23.57 -7.59
N VAL A 148 9.53 23.57 -7.29
CA VAL A 148 8.57 22.54 -7.75
C VAL A 148 7.82 23.05 -8.96
N GLU A 149 7.76 22.26 -10.03
CA GLU A 149 6.91 22.61 -11.18
C GLU A 149 5.43 22.48 -10.82
N ALA A 150 4.63 23.48 -11.17
CA ALA A 150 3.18 23.49 -11.01
C ALA A 150 2.53 23.89 -12.33
N THR A 151 1.67 23.01 -12.87
CA THR A 151 1.06 23.23 -14.18
C THR A 151 -0.45 23.00 -14.11
N ALA A 152 -1.22 24.04 -14.44
CA ALA A 152 -2.66 23.91 -14.64
C ALA A 152 -2.91 23.28 -16.00
N LEU A 153 -3.50 22.10 -16.02
CA LEU A 153 -3.83 21.36 -17.24
C LEU A 153 -5.28 21.57 -17.68
N GLY A 154 -6.13 22.11 -16.84
CA GLY A 154 -7.54 22.26 -17.12
C GLY A 154 -8.36 22.70 -15.93
N VAL A 155 -9.66 22.39 -15.97
CA VAL A 155 -10.64 22.79 -14.95
C VAL A 155 -11.61 21.64 -14.66
N PHE A 156 -12.12 21.57 -13.43
CA PHE A 156 -13.28 20.74 -13.09
C PHE A 156 -14.56 21.46 -13.54
N THR A 157 -15.43 20.76 -14.29
CA THR A 157 -16.48 21.42 -15.07
C THR A 157 -17.85 21.48 -14.37
N GLY A 158 -18.20 20.46 -13.62
CA GLY A 158 -19.53 20.31 -13.02
C GLY A 158 -20.57 19.62 -13.93
N ASP A 159 -20.17 19.13 -15.10
CA ASP A 159 -21.06 18.50 -16.08
C ASP A 159 -21.03 16.96 -16.04
N GLY A 160 -20.14 16.39 -15.20
CA GLY A 160 -19.99 14.93 -15.08
C GLY A 160 -19.26 14.27 -16.25
N ILE A 161 -18.62 15.06 -17.14
CA ILE A 161 -17.91 14.54 -18.30
C ILE A 161 -16.39 14.69 -18.10
N LEU A 162 -15.66 13.63 -18.32
CA LEU A 162 -14.19 13.67 -18.46
C LEU A 162 -13.85 13.92 -19.92
N HIS A 163 -13.47 15.16 -20.24
CA HIS A 163 -13.03 15.58 -21.54
C HIS A 163 -11.53 15.83 -21.54
N VAL A 164 -10.78 15.03 -22.34
CA VAL A 164 -9.34 15.18 -22.46
C VAL A 164 -8.98 15.52 -23.90
N ARG A 165 -8.19 16.57 -24.05
CA ARG A 165 -7.71 17.11 -25.32
C ARG A 165 -6.19 17.02 -25.41
N TYR A 166 -5.69 17.09 -26.62
CA TYR A 166 -4.29 17.41 -26.95
C TYR A 166 -4.29 18.53 -27.98
N GLY A 167 -4.16 19.75 -27.51
CA GLY A 167 -4.45 20.94 -28.31
C GLY A 167 -5.90 20.95 -28.79
N ASP A 168 -6.10 21.05 -30.10
CA ASP A 168 -7.45 21.09 -30.70
C ASP A 168 -8.08 19.71 -30.90
N THR A 169 -7.38 18.62 -30.53
CA THR A 169 -7.88 17.26 -30.78
C THR A 169 -8.44 16.65 -29.48
N THR A 170 -9.71 16.28 -29.47
CA THR A 170 -10.31 15.48 -28.40
C THR A 170 -9.74 14.05 -28.47
N VAL A 171 -9.13 13.59 -27.37
CA VAL A 171 -8.57 12.23 -27.26
C VAL A 171 -9.37 11.34 -26.33
N LEU A 172 -10.20 11.92 -25.45
CA LEU A 172 -11.15 11.22 -24.60
C LEU A 172 -12.36 12.11 -24.35
N HIS A 173 -13.55 11.52 -24.40
CA HIS A 173 -14.82 12.15 -23.97
C HIS A 173 -15.67 11.06 -23.36
N LEU A 174 -15.78 11.05 -22.03
CA LEU A 174 -16.37 9.95 -21.29
C LEU A 174 -17.20 10.48 -20.12
N ASP A 175 -18.37 9.91 -19.94
CA ASP A 175 -19.19 10.13 -18.75
C ASP A 175 -18.52 9.53 -17.52
N THR A 176 -18.38 10.29 -16.44
CA THR A 176 -17.68 9.84 -15.23
C THR A 176 -18.42 8.72 -14.52
N HIS A 177 -19.75 8.72 -14.54
CA HIS A 177 -20.54 7.62 -14.00
C HIS A 177 -20.28 6.31 -14.77
N PHE A 178 -20.20 6.40 -16.13
CA PHE A 178 -19.80 5.22 -16.91
C PHE A 178 -18.38 4.76 -16.58
N LEU A 179 -17.45 5.69 -16.34
CA LEU A 179 -16.06 5.36 -15.97
C LEU A 179 -16.00 4.55 -14.67
N HIS A 180 -16.75 4.95 -13.64
CA HIS A 180 -16.72 4.34 -12.32
C HIS A 180 -17.67 3.15 -12.16
N ASP A 181 -18.92 3.29 -12.63
CA ASP A 181 -20.00 2.31 -12.40
C ASP A 181 -20.41 1.53 -13.66
N GLY A 182 -19.87 1.91 -14.85
CA GLY A 182 -20.28 1.32 -16.12
C GLY A 182 -19.77 -0.11 -16.37
N ARG A 183 -19.03 -0.70 -15.44
CA ARG A 183 -18.59 -2.10 -15.56
C ARG A 183 -19.76 -3.04 -15.34
N PRO A 184 -20.01 -3.98 -16.29
CA PRO A 184 -21.01 -5.01 -16.07
C PRO A 184 -20.68 -5.82 -14.81
N GLN A 185 -21.68 -6.02 -13.95
CA GLN A 185 -21.53 -6.96 -12.84
C GLN A 185 -21.31 -8.37 -13.41
N ARG A 186 -20.35 -9.07 -12.86
CA ARG A 186 -20.03 -10.44 -13.25
C ARG A 186 -20.58 -11.39 -12.20
N ASP A 187 -21.40 -12.35 -12.63
CA ASP A 187 -21.74 -13.50 -11.80
C ASP A 187 -20.63 -14.52 -11.90
N MET A 188 -19.94 -14.75 -10.80
CA MET A 188 -18.85 -15.70 -10.72
C MET A 188 -19.17 -16.79 -9.69
N ARG A 189 -18.82 -18.03 -10.03
CA ARG A 189 -19.04 -19.17 -9.14
C ARG A 189 -17.80 -19.36 -8.26
N ALA A 190 -17.99 -19.25 -6.94
CA ALA A 190 -17.00 -19.63 -5.94
C ALA A 190 -17.30 -21.06 -5.44
N VAL A 191 -16.26 -21.86 -5.24
CA VAL A 191 -16.33 -23.15 -4.56
C VAL A 191 -15.49 -23.02 -3.30
N LEU A 192 -16.15 -22.93 -2.14
CA LEU A 192 -15.48 -22.77 -0.86
C LEU A 192 -14.57 -23.98 -0.58
N PRO A 193 -13.37 -23.77 -0.06
CA PRO A 193 -12.47 -24.84 0.29
C PRO A 193 -13.09 -25.68 1.42
N SER A 194 -12.85 -26.98 1.35
CA SER A 194 -13.07 -27.86 2.52
C SER A 194 -11.74 -27.89 3.27
N PRO A 195 -11.66 -27.39 4.51
CA PRO A 195 -10.41 -27.42 5.25
C PRO A 195 -9.91 -28.86 5.35
N ASP A 196 -8.67 -29.08 4.90
CA ASP A 196 -8.03 -30.38 5.08
C ASP A 196 -7.69 -30.54 6.56
N ARG A 197 -8.37 -31.46 7.23
CA ARG A 197 -8.19 -31.72 8.67
C ARG A 197 -7.22 -32.86 8.95
N ASP A 198 -6.80 -33.60 7.93
CA ASP A 198 -5.85 -34.69 8.04
C ASP A 198 -4.41 -34.19 7.90
N VAL A 199 -3.99 -33.35 8.85
CA VAL A 199 -2.59 -32.99 8.97
C VAL A 199 -1.83 -34.22 9.52
N ALA A 200 -0.93 -34.77 8.71
CA ALA A 200 -0.07 -35.88 9.17
C ALA A 200 0.76 -35.41 10.38
N GLU A 201 0.83 -36.24 11.42
CA GLU A 201 1.71 -35.96 12.54
C GLU A 201 3.16 -35.79 12.03
N PRO A 202 3.87 -34.75 12.48
CA PRO A 202 5.26 -34.58 12.07
C PRO A 202 6.10 -35.79 12.54
N PRO A 203 7.06 -36.24 11.74
CA PRO A 203 7.92 -37.36 12.14
C PRO A 203 8.68 -37.03 13.44
N PRO A 204 8.94 -38.03 14.30
CA PRO A 204 9.71 -37.81 15.52
C PRO A 204 11.07 -37.18 15.22
N CYS A 205 11.40 -36.09 15.91
CA CYS A 205 12.69 -35.44 15.79
C CYS A 205 13.74 -36.18 16.61
N ALA A 206 14.72 -36.80 15.96
CA ALA A 206 15.76 -37.55 16.63
C ALA A 206 16.81 -36.67 17.34
N ASP A 207 17.08 -35.50 16.81
CA ASP A 207 18.01 -34.49 17.38
C ASP A 207 17.35 -33.11 17.36
N VAL A 208 16.73 -32.74 18.46
CA VAL A 208 16.03 -31.47 18.62
C VAL A 208 16.98 -30.27 18.50
N VAL A 209 18.23 -30.39 18.97
CA VAL A 209 19.20 -29.29 18.91
C VAL A 209 19.65 -29.05 17.47
N ALA A 210 19.97 -30.12 16.74
CA ALA A 210 20.31 -29.98 15.33
C ALA A 210 19.15 -29.41 14.49
N ALA A 211 17.94 -29.88 14.75
CA ALA A 211 16.73 -29.36 14.08
C ALA A 211 16.48 -27.89 14.39
N LEU A 212 16.62 -27.48 15.64
CA LEU A 212 16.48 -26.07 16.04
C LEU A 212 17.53 -25.17 15.35
N LEU A 213 18.79 -25.59 15.33
CA LEU A 213 19.85 -24.83 14.66
C LEU A 213 19.63 -24.73 13.14
N ALA A 214 19.15 -25.83 12.53
CA ALA A 214 18.79 -25.83 11.11
C ALA A 214 17.63 -24.88 10.81
N LEU A 215 16.60 -24.85 11.64
CA LEU A 215 15.46 -23.93 11.50
C LEU A 215 15.91 -22.48 11.69
N LEU A 216 16.70 -22.17 12.71
CA LEU A 216 17.20 -20.82 12.96
C LEU A 216 18.08 -20.28 11.82
N SER A 217 18.73 -21.17 11.07
CA SER A 217 19.55 -20.82 9.90
C SER A 217 18.78 -20.83 8.58
N HIS A 218 17.53 -21.32 8.59
CA HIS A 218 16.71 -21.42 7.38
C HIS A 218 16.36 -20.00 6.85
N PRO A 219 16.47 -19.72 5.52
CA PRO A 219 16.23 -18.39 4.95
C PRO A 219 14.87 -17.76 5.30
N ASN A 220 13.83 -18.57 5.50
CA ASN A 220 12.51 -18.07 5.89
C ASN A 220 12.43 -17.65 7.37
N ILE A 221 13.35 -18.10 8.23
CA ILE A 221 13.35 -17.89 9.68
C ILE A 221 14.51 -17.00 10.12
N ALA A 222 15.67 -17.13 9.48
CA ALA A 222 16.87 -16.36 9.80
C ALA A 222 16.63 -14.84 9.71
N SER A 223 17.52 -14.09 10.33
CA SER A 223 17.46 -12.62 10.36
C SER A 223 17.27 -12.02 8.97
N LYS A 224 16.37 -11.03 8.89
CA LYS A 224 16.09 -10.22 7.69
C LYS A 224 16.87 -8.91 7.68
N GLU A 225 17.85 -8.75 8.57
CA GLU A 225 18.66 -7.54 8.70
C GLU A 225 19.19 -7.02 7.35
N ALA A 226 19.70 -7.93 6.50
CA ALA A 226 20.24 -7.57 5.19
C ALA A 226 19.20 -6.96 4.25
N VAL A 227 17.91 -7.32 4.39
CA VAL A 227 16.81 -6.75 3.64
C VAL A 227 16.36 -5.43 4.27
N ILE A 228 16.19 -5.40 5.60
CA ILE A 228 15.72 -4.22 6.34
C ILE A 228 16.67 -3.04 6.16
N ARG A 229 17.99 -3.28 6.26
CA ARG A 229 19.00 -2.20 6.14
C ARG A 229 19.28 -1.75 4.71
N ARG A 230 18.65 -2.38 3.71
CA ARG A 230 18.92 -2.10 2.31
C ARG A 230 18.23 -0.84 1.80
N TYR A 231 17.10 -0.49 2.37
CA TYR A 231 16.26 0.65 1.97
C TYR A 231 15.99 1.58 3.14
N ASP A 232 15.21 2.62 2.89
CA ASP A 232 14.86 3.67 3.83
C ASP A 232 14.16 3.12 5.08
N HIS A 233 14.92 2.82 6.08
CA HIS A 233 14.43 2.55 7.41
C HIS A 233 14.99 3.60 8.37
N GLU A 234 14.24 4.00 9.37
CA GLU A 234 14.64 5.01 10.37
C GLU A 234 14.92 6.40 9.76
N ILE A 235 14.12 6.85 8.79
CA ILE A 235 14.22 8.18 8.19
C ILE A 235 13.62 9.26 9.09
N LEU A 236 13.93 10.54 8.82
CA LEU A 236 13.42 11.73 9.50
C LEU A 236 13.71 11.84 11.01
N GLY A 237 14.41 10.89 11.61
CA GLY A 237 14.72 10.89 13.04
C GLY A 237 13.51 10.65 13.96
N SER A 238 12.37 10.22 13.42
CA SER A 238 11.12 10.01 14.14
C SER A 238 10.91 8.59 14.65
N THR A 239 11.85 7.67 14.42
CA THR A 239 11.72 6.27 14.85
C THR A 239 12.03 6.10 16.32
N VAL A 240 11.05 5.71 17.12
CA VAL A 240 11.15 5.44 18.56
C VAL A 240 11.46 3.97 18.81
N VAL A 241 10.62 3.05 18.27
CA VAL A 241 10.93 1.61 18.24
C VAL A 241 11.35 1.24 16.83
N ARG A 242 12.53 0.69 16.70
CA ARG A 242 13.17 0.37 15.43
C ARG A 242 12.78 -1.03 14.96
N PRO A 243 12.87 -1.33 13.66
CA PRO A 243 12.70 -2.71 13.17
C PRO A 243 13.75 -3.67 13.77
N LEU A 244 14.95 -3.15 14.08
CA LEU A 244 16.03 -3.89 14.70
C LEU A 244 16.41 -3.24 16.03
N ILE A 245 16.30 -4.01 17.11
CA ILE A 245 16.42 -3.58 18.50
C ILE A 245 17.55 -4.30 19.23
N GLY A 246 17.68 -3.99 20.53
CA GLY A 246 18.72 -4.54 21.41
C GLY A 246 20.04 -3.76 21.32
N PRO A 247 21.03 -4.08 22.18
CA PRO A 247 22.28 -3.32 22.27
C PRO A 247 23.10 -3.28 20.97
N ARG A 248 23.00 -4.33 20.13
CA ARG A 248 23.67 -4.41 18.84
C ARG A 248 22.77 -4.02 17.66
N ARG A 249 21.48 -3.78 17.91
CA ARG A 249 20.46 -3.51 16.88
C ARG A 249 20.40 -4.60 15.81
N ASP A 250 20.44 -5.85 16.22
CA ASP A 250 20.40 -7.05 15.38
C ASP A 250 19.24 -8.00 15.73
N GLY A 251 18.47 -7.71 16.78
CA GLY A 251 17.25 -8.42 17.13
C GLY A 251 16.02 -7.81 16.44
N HIS A 252 15.09 -8.63 15.97
CA HIS A 252 13.85 -8.14 15.39
C HIS A 252 12.89 -7.66 16.47
N ALA A 253 12.18 -6.55 16.21
CA ALA A 253 11.05 -6.09 17.00
C ALA A 253 9.75 -6.70 16.50
N ASP A 254 8.73 -6.77 17.37
CA ASP A 254 7.38 -7.20 16.99
C ASP A 254 6.69 -6.15 16.10
N GLY A 255 6.85 -4.86 16.45
CA GLY A 255 6.35 -3.73 15.68
C GLY A 255 7.34 -2.57 15.71
N VAL A 256 7.04 -1.53 14.96
CA VAL A 256 7.79 -0.27 14.96
C VAL A 256 6.93 0.86 15.52
N VAL A 257 7.56 1.86 16.13
CA VAL A 257 6.88 3.08 16.59
C VAL A 257 7.58 4.29 16.02
N ILE A 258 6.79 5.18 15.42
CA ILE A 258 7.22 6.50 14.98
C ILE A 258 6.50 7.57 15.76
N ALA A 259 7.19 8.66 16.10
CA ALA A 259 6.63 9.81 16.80
C ALA A 259 7.33 11.09 16.36
N ASP A 260 6.64 12.21 16.44
CA ASP A 260 7.31 13.51 16.32
C ASP A 260 8.19 13.70 17.57
N PRO A 261 9.45 14.12 17.47
CA PRO A 261 10.30 14.39 18.61
C PRO A 261 9.76 15.46 19.57
N ALA A 262 8.82 16.29 19.12
CA ALA A 262 8.18 17.32 19.94
C ALA A 262 6.88 16.84 20.61
N ASP A 263 6.40 15.62 20.30
CA ASP A 263 5.16 15.05 20.83
C ASP A 263 5.44 13.83 21.72
N THR A 264 4.52 13.55 22.64
CA THR A 264 4.51 12.33 23.44
C THR A 264 3.72 11.19 22.78
N HIS A 265 2.85 11.50 21.82
CA HIS A 265 2.07 10.52 21.09
C HIS A 265 2.85 9.93 19.91
N GLY A 266 2.51 8.71 19.52
CA GLY A 266 3.11 8.04 18.38
C GLY A 266 2.14 7.16 17.62
N LEU A 267 2.64 6.58 16.53
CA LEU A 267 1.97 5.56 15.74
C LEU A 267 2.80 4.28 15.77
N ALA A 268 2.16 3.18 16.12
CA ALA A 268 2.72 1.84 15.99
C ALA A 268 2.30 1.25 14.65
N ILE A 269 3.20 0.46 14.05
CA ILE A 269 2.95 -0.30 12.83
C ILE A 269 3.38 -1.75 13.08
N GLY A 270 2.46 -2.69 12.84
CA GLY A 270 2.69 -4.12 12.96
C GLY A 270 2.17 -4.86 11.74
N ILE A 271 2.77 -6.01 11.45
CA ILE A 271 2.42 -6.81 10.26
C ILE A 271 2.08 -8.24 10.71
N GLY A 272 1.06 -8.82 10.06
CA GLY A 272 0.74 -10.24 10.18
C GLY A 272 0.72 -10.89 8.80
N VAL A 273 1.35 -12.07 8.66
CA VAL A 273 1.42 -12.81 7.40
C VAL A 273 1.73 -14.28 7.62
N ASN A 274 0.91 -15.17 7.04
CA ASN A 274 1.16 -16.62 7.07
C ASN A 274 0.59 -17.32 5.82
N PRO A 275 1.28 -17.29 4.67
CA PRO A 275 0.77 -17.85 3.43
C PRO A 275 0.60 -19.38 3.48
N TRP A 276 1.42 -20.10 4.25
CA TRP A 276 1.31 -21.56 4.39
C TRP A 276 0.04 -21.98 5.12
N PHE A 277 -0.43 -21.18 6.07
CA PHE A 277 -1.72 -21.39 6.70
C PHE A 277 -2.88 -21.15 5.71
N GLY A 278 -2.69 -20.23 4.76
CA GLY A 278 -3.65 -19.96 3.69
C GLY A 278 -3.90 -21.15 2.76
N GLU A 279 -2.90 -22.01 2.54
CA GLU A 279 -3.06 -23.24 1.77
C GLU A 279 -3.93 -24.28 2.50
N LEU A 280 -3.95 -24.25 3.84
CA LEU A 280 -4.73 -25.18 4.66
C LEU A 280 -6.15 -24.68 4.90
N ASP A 281 -6.29 -23.41 5.33
CA ASP A 281 -7.56 -22.79 5.68
C ASP A 281 -7.48 -21.27 5.53
N PRO A 282 -7.87 -20.71 4.37
CA PRO A 282 -7.78 -19.27 4.11
C PRO A 282 -8.56 -18.40 5.10
N GLN A 283 -9.71 -18.87 5.61
CA GLN A 283 -10.51 -18.13 6.58
C GLN A 283 -9.78 -18.01 7.92
N ARG A 284 -9.25 -19.13 8.43
CA ARG A 284 -8.49 -19.14 9.69
C ARG A 284 -7.15 -18.42 9.55
N MET A 285 -6.50 -18.52 8.39
CA MET A 285 -5.31 -17.74 8.10
C MET A 285 -5.61 -16.25 8.24
N ALA A 286 -6.74 -15.77 7.69
CA ALA A 286 -7.13 -14.36 7.82
C ALA A 286 -7.32 -13.94 9.30
N HIS A 287 -7.99 -14.80 10.12
CA HIS A 287 -8.08 -14.55 11.57
C HIS A 287 -6.70 -14.44 12.21
N ALA A 288 -5.79 -15.38 11.91
CA ALA A 288 -4.46 -15.45 12.51
C ALA A 288 -3.61 -14.22 12.16
N VAL A 289 -3.59 -13.80 10.88
CA VAL A 289 -2.74 -12.66 10.48
C VAL A 289 -3.29 -11.30 10.92
N VAL A 290 -4.61 -11.16 11.08
CA VAL A 290 -5.21 -9.98 11.72
C VAL A 290 -4.82 -9.91 13.20
N ASP A 291 -4.97 -11.02 13.93
CA ASP A 291 -4.59 -11.11 15.34
C ASP A 291 -3.08 -10.85 15.53
N GLU A 292 -2.22 -11.42 14.67
CA GLU A 292 -0.78 -11.20 14.68
C GLU A 292 -0.44 -9.71 14.51
N ALA A 293 -1.00 -9.04 13.50
CA ALA A 293 -0.74 -7.62 13.25
C ALA A 293 -1.16 -6.74 14.45
N ILE A 294 -2.32 -7.01 15.04
CA ILE A 294 -2.81 -6.30 16.23
C ILE A 294 -1.92 -6.56 17.44
N ARG A 295 -1.54 -7.81 17.69
CA ARG A 295 -0.61 -8.14 18.80
C ARG A 295 0.71 -7.42 18.65
N ASN A 296 1.24 -7.32 17.45
CA ASN A 296 2.52 -6.68 17.17
C ASN A 296 2.50 -5.19 17.52
N VAL A 297 1.41 -4.46 17.23
CA VAL A 297 1.30 -3.05 17.64
C VAL A 297 1.06 -2.89 19.15
N VAL A 298 0.28 -3.78 19.75
CA VAL A 298 0.03 -3.76 21.20
C VAL A 298 1.32 -4.11 21.97
N ALA A 299 2.12 -5.05 21.48
CA ALA A 299 3.38 -5.45 22.10
C ALA A 299 4.39 -4.30 22.21
N VAL A 300 4.33 -3.31 21.33
CA VAL A 300 5.20 -2.12 21.39
C VAL A 300 4.57 -0.92 22.09
N GLY A 301 3.37 -1.06 22.66
CA GLY A 301 2.74 -0.05 23.52
C GLY A 301 1.58 0.72 22.90
N ALA A 302 1.00 0.23 21.82
CA ALA A 302 -0.18 0.85 21.22
C ALA A 302 -1.46 0.57 22.02
N ASP A 303 -2.42 1.47 21.91
CA ASP A 303 -3.76 1.35 22.45
C ASP A 303 -4.58 0.36 21.58
N PRO A 304 -5.01 -0.79 22.13
CA PRO A 304 -5.76 -1.78 21.39
C PRO A 304 -7.13 -1.30 20.89
N ASP A 305 -7.70 -0.28 21.50
CA ASP A 305 -8.99 0.30 21.12
C ASP A 305 -8.88 1.33 19.96
N ARG A 306 -7.65 1.64 19.53
CA ARG A 306 -7.36 2.63 18.49
C ARG A 306 -6.48 2.06 17.39
N VAL A 307 -6.95 0.98 16.78
CA VAL A 307 -6.28 0.25 15.70
C VAL A 307 -7.05 0.41 14.40
N ALA A 308 -6.35 0.67 13.32
CA ALA A 308 -6.85 0.59 11.95
C ALA A 308 -6.06 -0.45 11.16
N LEU A 309 -6.71 -1.13 10.23
CA LEU A 309 -6.14 -2.23 9.45
C LEU A 309 -6.05 -1.86 7.97
N LEU A 310 -5.01 -2.35 7.31
CA LEU A 310 -4.88 -2.38 5.86
C LEU A 310 -4.64 -3.83 5.43
N ASP A 311 -5.30 -4.24 4.35
CA ASP A 311 -5.04 -5.54 3.73
C ASP A 311 -4.13 -5.42 2.49
N ASN A 312 -3.49 -6.53 2.14
CA ASN A 312 -2.82 -6.70 0.86
C ASN A 312 -2.95 -8.17 0.46
N PHE A 313 -3.85 -8.42 -0.49
CA PHE A 313 -4.06 -9.73 -1.07
C PHE A 313 -3.11 -9.96 -2.25
N SER A 314 -2.40 -11.09 -2.24
CA SER A 314 -1.69 -11.65 -3.38
C SER A 314 -2.26 -13.04 -3.67
N TRP A 315 -2.96 -13.18 -4.80
CA TRP A 315 -3.78 -14.35 -5.09
C TRP A 315 -3.65 -14.84 -6.53
N GLY A 316 -3.93 -16.11 -6.75
CA GLY A 316 -4.02 -16.69 -8.09
C GLY A 316 -5.22 -16.18 -8.90
N ASP A 317 -5.46 -16.79 -10.07
CA ASP A 317 -6.53 -16.38 -10.98
C ASP A 317 -7.94 -16.63 -10.38
N PRO A 318 -8.70 -15.56 -10.03
CA PRO A 318 -10.03 -15.70 -9.42
C PRO A 318 -11.11 -16.21 -10.39
N ARG A 319 -10.79 -16.36 -11.68
CA ARG A 319 -11.71 -17.01 -12.64
C ARG A 319 -11.83 -18.51 -12.41
N ARG A 320 -10.92 -19.11 -11.65
CA ARG A 320 -11.05 -20.49 -11.17
C ARG A 320 -11.95 -20.53 -9.93
N PRO A 321 -13.03 -21.33 -9.94
CA PRO A 321 -14.00 -21.37 -8.84
C PRO A 321 -13.38 -21.70 -7.47
N SER A 322 -12.37 -22.57 -7.41
CA SER A 322 -11.65 -22.90 -6.18
C SER A 322 -10.86 -21.70 -5.65
N THR A 323 -10.05 -21.06 -6.50
CA THR A 323 -9.24 -19.89 -6.13
C THR A 323 -10.13 -18.72 -5.69
N LEU A 324 -11.26 -18.53 -6.36
CA LEU A 324 -12.27 -17.54 -5.91
C LEU A 324 -12.88 -17.93 -4.56
N GLY A 325 -13.13 -19.22 -4.33
CA GLY A 325 -13.64 -19.71 -3.06
C GLY A 325 -12.66 -19.48 -1.89
N GLU A 326 -11.37 -19.69 -2.11
CA GLU A 326 -10.32 -19.38 -1.14
C GLU A 326 -10.29 -17.88 -0.81
N LEU A 327 -10.38 -17.03 -1.83
CA LEU A 327 -10.43 -15.57 -1.65
C LEU A 327 -11.67 -15.15 -0.85
N VAL A 328 -12.84 -15.66 -1.18
CA VAL A 328 -14.08 -15.40 -0.44
C VAL A 328 -13.99 -15.84 1.02
N ALA A 329 -13.38 -16.99 1.28
CA ALA A 329 -13.16 -17.48 2.65
C ALA A 329 -12.20 -16.55 3.43
N ALA A 330 -11.11 -16.11 2.82
CA ALA A 330 -10.17 -15.20 3.45
C ALA A 330 -10.82 -13.82 3.75
N VAL A 331 -11.58 -13.26 2.80
CA VAL A 331 -12.33 -12.01 3.01
C VAL A 331 -13.34 -12.15 4.16
N SER A 332 -14.06 -13.28 4.22
CA SER A 332 -14.99 -13.56 5.34
C SER A 332 -14.24 -13.58 6.69
N GLY A 333 -13.06 -14.21 6.73
CA GLY A 333 -12.21 -14.20 7.93
C GLY A 333 -11.73 -12.82 8.32
N CYS A 334 -11.36 -11.98 7.36
CA CYS A 334 -11.03 -10.56 7.61
C CYS A 334 -12.21 -9.80 8.25
N CYS A 335 -13.41 -9.95 7.70
CA CYS A 335 -14.61 -9.31 8.24
C CYS A 335 -14.90 -9.76 9.67
N GLU A 336 -14.84 -11.07 9.93
CA GLU A 336 -15.08 -11.65 11.26
C GLU A 336 -14.04 -11.15 12.28
N ALA A 337 -12.75 -11.15 11.90
CA ALA A 337 -11.67 -10.68 12.77
C ALA A 337 -11.77 -9.17 13.05
N SER A 338 -12.04 -8.36 12.01
CA SER A 338 -12.25 -6.91 12.15
C SER A 338 -13.34 -6.59 13.16
N VAL A 339 -14.49 -7.26 13.07
CA VAL A 339 -15.62 -7.08 14.01
C VAL A 339 -15.24 -7.56 15.42
N ALA A 340 -14.56 -8.71 15.52
CA ALA A 340 -14.18 -9.29 16.82
C ALA A 340 -13.18 -8.40 17.59
N HIS A 341 -12.24 -7.78 16.88
CA HIS A 341 -11.24 -6.87 17.48
C HIS A 341 -11.70 -5.41 17.55
N GLY A 342 -12.81 -5.04 16.90
CA GLY A 342 -13.23 -3.63 16.79
C GLY A 342 -12.26 -2.77 15.96
N ALA A 343 -11.45 -3.39 15.10
CA ALA A 343 -10.41 -2.75 14.29
C ALA A 343 -10.86 -2.68 12.82
N PRO A 344 -11.22 -1.48 12.30
CA PRO A 344 -11.73 -1.34 10.93
C PRO A 344 -10.61 -1.45 9.89
N PHE A 345 -10.93 -2.03 8.74
CA PHE A 345 -10.15 -1.86 7.52
C PHE A 345 -10.41 -0.46 6.96
N VAL A 346 -9.34 0.31 6.74
CA VAL A 346 -9.41 1.70 6.27
C VAL A 346 -8.80 1.87 4.86
N SER A 347 -8.01 0.90 4.43
CA SER A 347 -7.42 0.85 3.09
C SER A 347 -7.01 -0.58 2.77
N GLY A 348 -6.70 -0.85 1.52
CA GLY A 348 -6.23 -2.16 1.10
C GLY A 348 -5.76 -2.16 -0.35
N LYS A 349 -5.14 -3.27 -0.74
CA LYS A 349 -4.71 -3.53 -2.11
C LYS A 349 -4.90 -4.99 -2.43
N ASP A 350 -5.41 -5.28 -3.61
CA ASP A 350 -5.49 -6.64 -4.12
C ASP A 350 -4.67 -6.81 -5.40
N SER A 351 -3.92 -7.90 -5.46
CA SER A 351 -3.23 -8.37 -6.66
C SER A 351 -3.75 -9.75 -6.99
N LEU A 352 -4.63 -9.82 -7.97
CA LEU A 352 -5.25 -11.07 -8.43
C LEU A 352 -4.60 -11.52 -9.74
N ASN A 353 -4.55 -12.84 -9.98
CA ASN A 353 -3.86 -13.46 -11.09
C ASN A 353 -2.32 -13.43 -10.97
N ASN A 354 -1.81 -13.49 -9.75
CA ASN A 354 -0.37 -13.63 -9.49
C ASN A 354 0.08 -15.05 -9.83
N GLU A 355 0.42 -15.26 -11.09
CA GLU A 355 0.78 -16.54 -11.68
C GLU A 355 2.00 -16.41 -12.57
N TYR A 356 2.72 -17.51 -12.71
CA TYR A 356 3.80 -17.62 -13.69
C TYR A 356 3.68 -18.91 -14.50
N LEU A 357 4.14 -18.85 -15.74
CA LEU A 357 4.26 -20.01 -16.60
C LEU A 357 5.62 -20.68 -16.35
N GLY A 358 5.59 -21.87 -15.72
CA GLY A 358 6.79 -22.63 -15.43
C GLY A 358 7.45 -23.23 -16.68
N ALA A 359 8.69 -23.66 -16.54
CA ALA A 359 9.43 -24.36 -17.60
C ALA A 359 8.79 -25.70 -18.01
N ASP A 360 7.93 -26.25 -17.15
CA ASP A 360 7.09 -27.42 -17.38
C ASP A 360 5.87 -27.16 -18.25
N GLY A 361 5.63 -25.89 -18.64
CA GLY A 361 4.46 -25.45 -19.39
C GLY A 361 3.19 -25.32 -18.54
N ALA A 362 3.27 -25.53 -17.21
CA ALA A 362 2.15 -25.35 -16.30
C ALA A 362 2.09 -23.93 -15.74
N ARG A 363 0.88 -23.49 -15.39
CA ARG A 363 0.69 -22.24 -14.63
C ARG A 363 0.76 -22.52 -13.14
N HIS A 364 1.60 -21.79 -12.46
CA HIS A 364 1.77 -21.86 -11.02
C HIS A 364 1.27 -20.56 -10.39
N SER A 365 0.34 -20.69 -9.45
CA SER A 365 -0.11 -19.55 -8.62
C SER A 365 0.83 -19.33 -7.45
N VAL A 366 0.91 -18.08 -6.98
CA VAL A 366 1.43 -17.83 -5.64
C VAL A 366 0.52 -18.53 -4.59
N PRO A 367 1.05 -18.95 -3.43
CA PRO A 367 0.22 -19.37 -2.32
C PRO A 367 -0.81 -18.30 -1.95
N PRO A 368 -2.00 -18.66 -1.44
CA PRO A 368 -2.96 -17.71 -0.89
C PRO A 368 -2.30 -16.85 0.17
N THR A 369 -1.98 -15.60 -0.18
CA THR A 369 -1.19 -14.70 0.68
C THR A 369 -1.98 -13.47 1.03
N LEU A 370 -2.13 -13.24 2.33
CA LEU A 370 -2.72 -12.06 2.92
C LEU A 370 -1.70 -11.42 3.87
N VAL A 371 -1.33 -10.17 3.60
CA VAL A 371 -0.51 -9.35 4.49
C VAL A 371 -1.40 -8.31 5.14
N ILE A 372 -1.54 -8.37 6.44
CA ILE A 372 -2.25 -7.35 7.22
C ILE A 372 -1.25 -6.39 7.82
N THR A 373 -1.51 -5.10 7.66
CA THR A 373 -0.79 -4.05 8.38
C THR A 373 -1.74 -3.41 9.38
N ALA A 374 -1.40 -3.48 10.66
CA ALA A 374 -2.06 -2.71 11.70
C ALA A 374 -1.34 -1.38 11.92
N ILE A 375 -2.11 -0.31 12.03
CA ILE A 375 -1.64 1.02 12.42
C ILE A 375 -2.42 1.39 13.68
N ALA A 376 -1.72 1.75 14.74
CA ALA A 376 -2.35 2.01 16.02
C ALA A 376 -1.75 3.22 16.73
N HIS A 377 -2.58 3.91 17.50
CA HIS A 377 -2.15 5.04 18.31
C HIS A 377 -1.32 4.57 19.51
N VAL A 378 -0.19 5.21 19.74
CA VAL A 378 0.65 5.04 20.94
C VAL A 378 0.43 6.24 21.86
N PRO A 379 -0.18 6.05 23.02
CA PRO A 379 -0.51 7.17 23.93
C PRO A 379 0.72 7.88 24.52
N ASP A 380 1.81 7.15 24.74
CA ASP A 380 3.07 7.70 25.26
C ASP A 380 4.27 7.00 24.60
N ALA A 381 4.88 7.67 23.65
CA ALA A 381 6.06 7.19 22.95
C ALA A 381 7.30 7.03 23.86
N ASN A 382 7.29 7.57 25.09
CA ASN A 382 8.36 7.36 26.07
C ASN A 382 8.13 6.07 26.89
N ALA A 383 6.93 5.51 26.88
CA ALA A 383 6.56 4.30 27.61
C ALA A 383 6.54 3.02 26.75
N VAL A 384 7.08 3.09 25.53
CA VAL A 384 7.17 1.94 24.62
C VAL A 384 8.08 0.84 25.15
N VAL A 385 7.82 -0.39 24.74
CA VAL A 385 8.60 -1.56 25.13
C VAL A 385 9.12 -2.32 23.90
N THR A 386 10.16 -3.11 24.11
CA THR A 386 10.75 -3.97 23.08
C THR A 386 11.03 -5.36 23.64
N PRO A 387 11.05 -6.44 22.84
CA PRO A 387 11.17 -7.82 23.33
C PRO A 387 12.53 -8.19 23.94
N ASP A 388 13.58 -7.39 23.77
CA ASP A 388 14.88 -7.68 24.37
C ASP A 388 14.84 -7.61 25.91
N LEU A 389 15.43 -8.59 26.57
CA LEU A 389 15.46 -8.69 28.03
C LEU A 389 16.30 -7.54 28.64
N LYS A 390 15.70 -6.74 29.54
CA LYS A 390 16.32 -5.52 30.08
C LYS A 390 17.16 -5.78 31.34
N HIS A 391 16.65 -6.59 32.27
CA HIS A 391 17.27 -6.77 33.59
C HIS A 391 17.30 -8.24 33.98
N ALA A 392 18.47 -8.70 34.47
CA ALA A 392 18.60 -10.02 35.05
C ALA A 392 17.71 -10.13 36.31
N GLY A 393 17.01 -11.25 36.45
CA GLY A 393 16.10 -11.50 37.58
C GLY A 393 14.64 -11.09 37.32
N ASN A 394 14.33 -10.45 36.17
CA ASN A 394 12.95 -10.25 35.79
C ASN A 394 12.23 -11.58 35.59
N VAL A 395 10.97 -11.65 36.01
CA VAL A 395 10.12 -12.82 35.85
C VAL A 395 9.60 -12.89 34.42
N VAL A 396 9.71 -14.08 33.80
CA VAL A 396 9.09 -14.36 32.51
C VAL A 396 7.70 -14.95 32.77
N VAL A 397 6.67 -14.31 32.25
CA VAL A 397 5.27 -14.72 32.45
C VAL A 397 4.66 -15.06 31.09
N GLN A 398 4.05 -16.22 30.98
CA GLN A 398 3.20 -16.60 29.84
C GLN A 398 1.76 -16.16 30.13
N VAL A 399 1.16 -15.43 29.22
CA VAL A 399 -0.25 -15.04 29.26
C VAL A 399 -1.01 -15.82 28.18
N GLY A 400 -2.10 -16.48 28.58
CA GLY A 400 -2.93 -17.33 27.73
C GLY A 400 -2.71 -18.82 27.96
N ALA A 401 -3.49 -19.64 27.27
CA ALA A 401 -3.40 -21.09 27.29
C ALA A 401 -2.61 -21.61 26.08
N THR A 402 -1.79 -22.64 26.29
CA THR A 402 -1.10 -23.35 25.21
C THR A 402 -1.70 -24.74 25.09
N ALA A 403 -2.09 -25.14 23.89
CA ALA A 403 -2.57 -26.46 23.55
C ALA A 403 -1.63 -27.14 22.53
N CYS A 404 -1.85 -28.39 22.23
CA CYS A 404 -1.15 -29.10 21.17
C CYS A 404 -1.71 -28.71 19.81
N GLU A 405 -1.41 -27.49 19.40
CA GLU A 405 -1.84 -26.92 18.12
C GLU A 405 -0.60 -26.55 17.32
N PHE A 406 -0.48 -27.14 16.12
CA PHE A 406 0.68 -26.95 15.25
C PHE A 406 0.27 -26.35 13.90
N GLY A 407 -0.77 -25.54 13.89
CA GLY A 407 -1.39 -25.02 12.67
C GLY A 407 -0.73 -23.78 12.04
N GLY A 408 0.40 -23.32 12.57
CA GLY A 408 1.12 -22.21 11.92
C GLY A 408 1.72 -21.20 12.84
#